data_ff68fa0fbdc5b6cdcdb4872604c3017b
#
_entry.id   ff68fa0fbdc5b6cdcdb4872604c3017b
#
_cell.length_a   1.000
_cell.length_b   1.000
_cell.length_c   1.000
_cell.angle_alpha   90.00
_cell.angle_beta   90.00
_cell.angle_gamma   90.00
#
_symmetry.space_group_name_H-M   'P 1'
#
loop_
_entity.id
_entity.type
_entity.pdbx_description
1 polymer ?
#
loop_
_entity_poly.entity_id
_entity_poly.type
_entity_poly.pdbx_seq_one_letter_code
_entity_poly.pdbx_strand_id
1 'polypeptide(L)' 'MDYKIEIRDQWANEDKFSLVPQEVAYCVSVFIDGKPVVDYPNISSMERAGAIALYYETFFKYYKQN' A
#
# COMPACT_ATOMS: atom_id res chain seq x y z
N MET A 1 -4.11 14.64 13.32
CA MET A 1 -3.54 13.36 12.89
C MET A 1 -3.25 13.42 11.40
N ASP A 2 -2.00 13.24 11.02
CA ASP A 2 -1.61 13.16 9.62
C ASP A 2 -1.55 11.71 9.20
N TYR A 3 -2.13 11.39 8.06
CA TYR A 3 -2.05 10.05 7.53
C TYR A 3 -1.57 10.08 6.09
N LYS A 4 -0.98 8.98 5.67
CA LYS A 4 -0.50 8.79 4.32
C LYS A 4 -0.74 7.34 3.92
N ILE A 5 -1.23 7.14 2.71
CA ILE A 5 -1.46 5.80 2.16
C ILE A 5 -0.62 5.69 0.90
N GLU A 6 0.24 4.69 0.84
CA GLU A 6 1.11 4.45 -0.30
C GLU A 6 0.80 3.11 -0.94
N ILE A 7 0.72 3.10 -2.26
CA ILE A 7 0.69 1.88 -3.04
C ILE A 7 2.04 1.78 -3.73
N ARG A 8 2.77 0.68 -3.49
CA ARG A 8 4.09 0.47 -4.05
C ARG A 8 4.15 -0.87 -4.76
N ASP A 9 5.04 -0.92 -5.76
CA ASP A 9 5.43 -2.19 -6.35
C ASP A 9 6.30 -2.93 -5.33
N GLN A 10 5.88 -4.11 -4.93
CA GLN A 10 6.58 -4.89 -3.90
C GLN A 10 8.02 -5.22 -4.31
N TRP A 11 8.27 -5.31 -5.62
CA TRP A 11 9.57 -5.71 -6.15
C TRP A 11 10.41 -4.52 -6.65
N ALA A 12 10.03 -3.31 -6.32
CA ALA A 12 10.70 -2.11 -6.85
C ALA A 12 12.20 -2.06 -6.54
N ASN A 13 12.62 -2.64 -5.42
CA ASN A 13 14.01 -2.65 -4.98
C ASN A 13 14.69 -4.00 -5.20
N GLU A 14 14.02 -4.95 -5.85
CA GLU A 14 14.59 -6.25 -6.12
C GLU A 14 15.55 -6.20 -7.31
N ASP A 15 16.43 -7.20 -7.37
CA ASP A 15 17.41 -7.30 -8.44
C ASP A 15 16.73 -7.48 -9.78
N LYS A 16 16.95 -6.51 -10.67
CA LYS A 16 16.37 -6.53 -12.02
C LYS A 16 17.03 -7.57 -12.92
N PHE A 17 18.10 -8.19 -12.49
CA PHE A 17 18.80 -9.21 -13.23
C PHE A 17 18.36 -10.63 -12.91
N SER A 18 17.32 -10.77 -12.12
CA SER A 18 16.75 -12.09 -11.85
C SER A 18 16.26 -12.72 -13.17
N LEU A 19 16.70 -13.95 -13.41
CA LEU A 19 16.31 -14.70 -14.60
C LEU A 19 14.90 -15.32 -14.47
N VAL A 20 14.36 -15.30 -13.26
CA VAL A 20 13.02 -15.84 -13.01
C VAL A 20 12.01 -14.68 -13.11
N PRO A 21 11.02 -14.77 -14.00
CA PRO A 21 9.98 -13.76 -14.06
C PRO A 21 9.28 -13.66 -12.72
N GLN A 22 9.27 -12.46 -12.17
CA GLN A 22 8.57 -12.22 -10.91
C GLN A 22 7.13 -11.85 -11.20
N GLU A 23 6.21 -12.42 -10.43
CA GLU A 23 4.82 -12.05 -10.54
C GLU A 23 4.65 -10.61 -10.07
N VAL A 24 3.74 -9.88 -10.73
CA VAL A 24 3.42 -8.53 -10.31
C VAL A 24 2.78 -8.60 -8.94
N ALA A 25 3.36 -7.87 -8.00
CA ALA A 25 2.83 -7.79 -6.66
C ALA A 25 2.92 -6.34 -6.16
N TYR A 26 1.88 -5.92 -5.47
CA TYR A 26 1.81 -4.59 -4.89
C TYR A 26 1.72 -4.70 -3.38
N CYS A 27 2.12 -3.66 -2.70
CA CYS A 27 1.87 -3.53 -1.27
C CYS A 27 1.23 -2.18 -0.98
N VAL A 28 0.35 -2.17 0.01
CA VAL A 28 -0.29 -0.95 0.49
C VAL A 28 0.21 -0.71 1.90
N SER A 29 0.77 0.46 2.13
CA SER A 29 1.27 0.85 3.45
C SER A 29 0.50 2.07 3.94
N VAL A 30 0.12 2.04 5.21
CA VAL A 30 -0.58 3.14 5.86
C VAL A 30 0.32 3.71 6.95
N PHE A 31 0.51 5.01 6.90
CA PHE A 31 1.33 5.73 7.87
C PHE A 31 0.46 6.70 8.66
N ILE A 32 0.70 6.77 9.94
CA ILE A 32 0.07 7.79 10.81
C ILE A 32 1.17 8.57 11.49
N ASP A 33 1.17 9.88 11.30
CA ASP A 33 2.18 10.80 11.84
C ASP A 33 3.61 10.35 11.48
N GLY A 34 3.77 9.86 10.25
CA GLY A 34 5.06 9.42 9.73
C GLY A 34 5.48 8.02 10.12
N LYS A 35 4.66 7.30 10.88
CA LYS A 35 4.99 5.94 11.33
C LYS A 35 4.13 4.91 10.61
N PRO A 36 4.73 3.83 10.10
CA PRO A 36 3.96 2.77 9.48
C PRO A 36 3.13 2.02 10.53
N VAL A 37 1.84 1.90 10.28
CA VAL A 37 0.93 1.22 11.20
C VAL A 37 0.31 -0.03 10.57
N VAL A 38 0.21 -0.07 9.25
CA VAL A 38 -0.36 -1.21 8.54
C VAL A 38 0.43 -1.40 7.25
N ASP A 39 0.66 -2.66 6.90
CA ASP A 39 1.31 -3.03 5.64
C ASP A 39 0.64 -4.27 5.08
N TYR A 40 0.16 -4.19 3.85
CA TYR A 40 -0.46 -5.30 3.14
C TYR A 40 0.41 -5.70 1.97
N PRO A 41 1.22 -6.74 2.11
CA PRO A 41 2.03 -7.24 1.00
C PRO A 41 1.26 -8.23 0.13
N ASN A 42 1.86 -8.58 -1.00
CA ASN A 42 1.39 -9.66 -1.87
C ASN A 42 0.01 -9.43 -2.47
N ILE A 43 -0.28 -8.18 -2.82
CA ILE A 43 -1.54 -7.83 -3.47
C ILE A 43 -1.37 -8.05 -4.96
N SER A 44 -2.20 -8.90 -5.56
CA SER A 44 -2.03 -9.40 -6.91
C SER A 44 -2.40 -8.41 -8.01
N SER A 45 -3.10 -7.32 -7.70
CA SER A 45 -3.52 -6.38 -8.73
C SER A 45 -3.58 -4.96 -8.17
N MET A 46 -3.37 -3.98 -9.08
CA MET A 46 -3.52 -2.57 -8.73
C MET A 46 -4.95 -2.25 -8.32
N GLU A 47 -5.92 -2.94 -8.90
CA GLU A 47 -7.33 -2.74 -8.54
C GLU A 47 -7.59 -3.09 -7.07
N ARG A 48 -7.04 -4.21 -6.61
CA ARG A 48 -7.15 -4.60 -5.20
C ARG A 48 -6.40 -3.65 -4.29
N ALA A 49 -5.21 -3.24 -4.70
CA ALA A 49 -4.43 -2.26 -3.94
C ALA A 49 -5.19 -0.94 -3.80
N GLY A 50 -5.81 -0.48 -4.90
CA GLY A 50 -6.62 0.73 -4.88
C GLY A 50 -7.83 0.60 -3.97
N ALA A 51 -8.48 -0.57 -3.94
CA ALA A 51 -9.63 -0.80 -3.07
C ALA A 51 -9.24 -0.74 -1.60
N ILE A 52 -8.10 -1.32 -1.23
CA ILE A 52 -7.59 -1.26 0.13
C ILE A 52 -7.25 0.18 0.52
N ALA A 53 -6.58 0.90 -0.36
CA ALA A 53 -6.23 2.30 -0.12
C ALA A 53 -7.48 3.16 0.07
N LEU A 54 -8.50 2.95 -0.75
CA LEU A 54 -9.76 3.68 -0.65
C LEU A 54 -10.48 3.39 0.66
N TYR A 55 -10.45 2.14 1.11
CA TYR A 55 -11.04 1.75 2.39
C TYR A 55 -10.42 2.56 3.53
N TYR A 56 -9.10 2.64 3.60
CA TYR A 56 -8.44 3.38 4.66
C TYR A 56 -8.63 4.88 4.51
N GLU A 57 -8.61 5.39 3.29
CA GLU A 57 -8.84 6.81 3.07
C GLU A 57 -10.23 7.23 3.54
N THR A 58 -11.24 6.43 3.22
CA THR A 58 -12.61 6.67 3.65
C THR A 58 -12.72 6.62 5.18
N PHE A 59 -12.08 5.63 5.79
CA PHE A 59 -12.05 5.49 7.24
C PHE A 59 -11.46 6.73 7.90
N PHE A 60 -10.32 7.20 7.41
CA PHE A 60 -9.65 8.36 8.00
C PHE A 60 -10.45 9.64 7.80
N LYS A 61 -11.13 9.78 6.67
CA LYS A 61 -11.99 10.95 6.44
C LYS A 61 -13.11 11.02 7.46
N TYR A 62 -13.77 9.92 7.71
CA TYR A 62 -14.84 9.88 8.71
C TYR A 62 -14.28 10.12 10.12
N TYR A 63 -13.16 9.54 10.42
CA TYR A 63 -12.53 9.69 11.72
C TYR A 63 -12.11 11.14 11.99
N LYS A 64 -11.60 11.80 10.95
CA LYS A 64 -11.17 13.20 11.07
C LYS A 64 -12.31 14.20 11.30
N GLN A 65 -13.52 13.85 10.89
CA GLN A 65 -14.67 14.74 11.02
C GLN A 65 -15.28 14.75 12.41
N ASN A 66 -14.79 13.93 13.27
CA ASN A 66 -15.24 13.88 14.65
C ASN A 66 -14.31 14.75 15.54
#